data_db4459453ca4033ced576eefff1aded2
#
_entry.id   db4459453ca4033ced576eefff1aded2
#
_cell.length_a   1.000
_cell.length_b   1.000
_cell.length_c   1.000
_cell.angle_alpha   90.00
_cell.angle_beta   90.00
_cell.angle_gamma   90.00
#
_symmetry.space_group_name_H-M   'P 1'
#
loop_
_entity.id
_entity.type
_entity.pdbx_description
1 polymer ?
#
loop_
_entity_poly.entity_id
_entity_poly.type
_entity_poly.pdbx_seq_one_letter_code
_entity_poly.pdbx_strand_id
1 'polypeptide(L)'
;MESWTEIKISVDAKDIDRASDIANVVVPYGIYIEDYTNLEQEVEDIAHIDLIDEDLLAKDRNKAFVHIYLEPDVSPSEAVAFLSERYNAEGIKHSIELLDCLEEDWRNNWKKYFNPIEVGEKLLIRPSWRDDYDAGNRKVLNIDPGLAFGTGGHETTRLCLEMCEKYLKEGDSVLDVGCGSGILGIATLLLGADRAVGVDMDGTAVRTAAENAEINGVADRFTAICGSFTDKVEGKYDIVLANIVADAIMFLSKGIKDFMKDDAVYIMSGIIDTRAEEVKASVSQYFDIIEEHLDNGWACFAARRAAVPRS
;
A
#
# COMPACT_ATOMS: atom_id res chain seq x y z
N MET A 1 -10.67 21.06 -20.39
CA MET A 1 -10.61 20.38 -19.09
C MET A 1 -11.42 19.12 -19.28
N GLU A 2 -10.77 17.98 -19.24
CA GLU A 2 -11.44 16.69 -19.34
C GLU A 2 -12.07 16.42 -17.97
N SER A 3 -13.40 16.28 -17.91
CA SER A 3 -14.10 16.00 -16.65
C SER A 3 -14.37 14.50 -16.56
N TRP A 4 -14.02 13.91 -15.44
CA TRP A 4 -14.42 12.55 -15.08
C TRP A 4 -15.90 12.53 -14.68
N THR A 5 -16.56 11.40 -14.91
CA THR A 5 -17.94 11.21 -14.44
C THR A 5 -17.96 10.22 -13.30
N GLU A 6 -18.46 10.65 -12.13
CA GLU A 6 -18.74 9.75 -11.02
C GLU A 6 -20.12 9.13 -11.20
N ILE A 7 -20.21 7.81 -11.12
CA ILE A 7 -21.46 7.07 -11.01
C ILE A 7 -21.62 6.63 -9.56
N LYS A 8 -22.53 7.26 -8.84
CA LYS A 8 -22.88 6.88 -7.47
C LYS A 8 -24.09 5.96 -7.47
N ILE A 9 -23.94 4.75 -6.98
CA ILE A 9 -24.95 3.71 -6.94
C ILE A 9 -25.35 3.46 -5.49
N SER A 10 -26.62 3.71 -5.15
CA SER A 10 -27.17 3.39 -3.83
C SER A 10 -27.89 2.05 -3.89
N VAL A 11 -27.58 1.16 -2.95
CA VAL A 11 -28.19 -0.16 -2.80
C VAL A 11 -28.59 -0.41 -1.34
N ASP A 12 -29.42 -1.42 -1.08
CA ASP A 12 -29.61 -1.93 0.27
C ASP A 12 -28.27 -2.54 0.77
N ALA A 13 -27.83 -2.25 2.00
CA ALA A 13 -26.55 -2.68 2.54
C ALA A 13 -26.29 -4.20 2.41
N LYS A 14 -27.32 -5.01 2.59
CA LYS A 14 -27.25 -6.49 2.41
C LYS A 14 -26.86 -6.94 1.00
N ASP A 15 -26.99 -6.11 -0.02
CA ASP A 15 -26.71 -6.41 -1.41
C ASP A 15 -25.37 -5.79 -1.87
N ILE A 16 -24.60 -5.16 -0.97
CA ILE A 16 -23.39 -4.39 -1.32
C ILE A 16 -22.31 -5.23 -2.01
N ASP A 17 -22.03 -6.45 -1.52
CA ASP A 17 -21.01 -7.32 -2.10
C ASP A 17 -21.36 -7.68 -3.56
N ARG A 18 -22.61 -8.09 -3.80
CA ARG A 18 -23.10 -8.44 -5.13
C ARG A 18 -23.11 -7.22 -6.08
N ALA A 19 -23.49 -6.06 -5.55
CA ALA A 19 -23.48 -4.82 -6.30
C ALA A 19 -22.06 -4.40 -6.67
N SER A 20 -21.12 -4.56 -5.76
CA SER A 20 -19.71 -4.27 -5.96
C SER A 20 -19.07 -5.17 -7.00
N ASP A 21 -19.37 -6.47 -6.98
CA ASP A 21 -18.89 -7.43 -7.98
C ASP A 21 -19.33 -7.04 -9.40
N ILE A 22 -20.59 -6.64 -9.56
CA ILE A 22 -21.12 -6.17 -10.84
C ILE A 22 -20.45 -4.86 -11.28
N ALA A 23 -20.25 -3.94 -10.35
CA ALA A 23 -19.65 -2.63 -10.61
C ALA A 23 -18.17 -2.76 -11.01
N ASN A 24 -17.42 -3.68 -10.42
CA ASN A 24 -16.02 -3.94 -10.77
C ASN A 24 -15.80 -4.38 -12.22
N VAL A 25 -16.84 -4.87 -12.91
CA VAL A 25 -16.75 -5.23 -14.34
C VAL A 25 -16.69 -4.00 -15.24
N VAL A 26 -17.18 -2.86 -14.76
CA VAL A 26 -17.29 -1.63 -15.57
C VAL A 26 -15.97 -0.87 -15.65
N VAL A 27 -15.15 -0.94 -14.58
CA VAL A 27 -13.89 -0.18 -14.48
C VAL A 27 -12.72 -1.09 -14.12
N PRO A 28 -11.57 -0.98 -14.82
CA PRO A 28 -10.42 -1.84 -14.59
C PRO A 28 -9.58 -1.45 -13.37
N TYR A 29 -9.78 -0.26 -12.81
CA TYR A 29 -8.95 0.34 -11.76
C TYR A 29 -9.62 0.37 -10.39
N GLY A 30 -10.75 -0.34 -10.24
CA GLY A 30 -11.43 -0.53 -8.96
C GLY A 30 -12.57 0.46 -8.71
N ILE A 31 -13.25 0.23 -7.62
CA ILE A 31 -14.44 0.97 -7.16
C ILE A 31 -14.20 1.45 -5.73
N TYR A 32 -14.94 2.47 -5.30
CA TYR A 32 -15.00 2.88 -3.90
C TYR A 32 -16.34 2.46 -3.29
N ILE A 33 -16.31 1.88 -2.09
CA ILE A 33 -17.51 1.42 -1.36
C ILE A 33 -17.67 2.27 -0.10
N GLU A 34 -18.87 2.78 0.10
CA GLU A 34 -19.28 3.50 1.30
C GLU A 34 -20.37 2.66 2.00
N ASP A 35 -19.97 1.92 3.05
CA ASP A 35 -20.86 1.09 3.87
C ASP A 35 -20.64 1.41 5.35
N TYR A 36 -21.72 1.72 6.05
CA TYR A 36 -21.69 2.08 7.48
C TYR A 36 -22.43 1.05 8.35
N THR A 37 -22.74 -0.13 7.82
CA THR A 37 -23.54 -1.17 8.49
C THR A 37 -22.91 -1.62 9.81
N ASN A 38 -21.60 -1.81 9.84
CA ASN A 38 -20.84 -2.31 10.99
C ASN A 38 -19.87 -1.28 11.56
N LEU A 39 -20.18 0.01 11.41
CA LEU A 39 -19.26 1.12 11.71
C LEU A 39 -18.64 1.02 13.12
N GLU A 40 -19.44 0.71 14.16
CA GLU A 40 -18.92 0.64 15.53
C GLU A 40 -17.95 -0.54 15.69
N GLN A 41 -18.25 -1.67 15.09
CA GLN A 41 -17.40 -2.87 15.17
C GLN A 41 -16.10 -2.68 14.38
N GLU A 42 -16.18 -2.06 13.21
CA GLU A 42 -15.01 -1.74 12.39
C GLU A 42 -14.11 -0.69 13.07
N VAL A 43 -14.69 0.31 13.72
CA VAL A 43 -13.91 1.31 14.47
C VAL A 43 -13.26 0.69 15.70
N GLU A 44 -13.94 -0.21 16.40
CA GLU A 44 -13.36 -0.95 17.54
C GLU A 44 -12.23 -1.88 17.09
N ASP A 45 -12.44 -2.61 15.98
CA ASP A 45 -11.48 -3.59 15.46
C ASP A 45 -10.25 -2.93 14.79
N ILE A 46 -10.42 -1.78 14.11
CA ILE A 46 -9.37 -1.15 13.30
C ILE A 46 -8.66 -0.02 14.06
N ALA A 47 -9.41 0.82 14.76
CA ALA A 47 -8.86 2.07 15.32
C ALA A 47 -8.67 2.06 16.83
N HIS A 48 -9.28 1.11 17.57
CA HIS A 48 -9.28 1.05 19.05
C HIS A 48 -9.63 2.40 19.71
N ILE A 49 -10.56 3.19 19.09
CA ILE A 49 -10.95 4.53 19.53
C ILE A 49 -12.39 4.47 19.99
N ASP A 50 -12.67 4.99 21.20
CA ASP A 50 -14.04 5.11 21.76
C ASP A 50 -14.84 6.30 21.19
N LEU A 51 -14.26 7.10 20.29
CA LEU A 51 -14.88 8.31 19.74
C LEU A 51 -15.11 8.17 18.23
N ILE A 52 -16.37 8.00 17.85
CA ILE A 52 -16.83 8.04 16.47
C ILE A 52 -17.46 9.43 16.23
N ASP A 53 -17.13 10.04 15.09
CA ASP A 53 -17.70 11.33 14.68
C ASP A 53 -19.24 11.23 14.62
N GLU A 54 -19.94 12.22 15.21
CA GLU A 54 -21.40 12.25 15.25
C GLU A 54 -22.03 12.23 13.85
N ASP A 55 -21.37 12.82 12.86
CA ASP A 55 -21.82 12.82 11.46
C ASP A 55 -21.75 11.42 10.84
N LEU A 56 -20.80 10.58 11.24
CA LEU A 56 -20.72 9.17 10.83
C LEU A 56 -21.80 8.32 11.50
N LEU A 57 -22.08 8.59 12.78
CA LEU A 57 -23.15 7.89 13.52
C LEU A 57 -24.56 8.21 12.97
N ALA A 58 -24.71 9.38 12.32
CA ALA A 58 -25.97 9.80 11.71
C ALA A 58 -26.22 9.20 10.32
N LYS A 59 -25.25 8.47 9.75
CA LYS A 59 -25.39 7.84 8.43
C LYS A 59 -26.41 6.70 8.42
N ASP A 60 -27.12 6.55 7.29
CA ASP A 60 -28.13 5.47 7.12
C ASP A 60 -27.43 4.11 6.96
N ARG A 61 -27.56 3.26 7.95
CA ARG A 61 -26.94 1.92 8.01
C ARG A 61 -27.67 0.85 7.19
N ASN A 62 -28.82 1.17 6.62
CA ASN A 62 -29.55 0.24 5.76
C ASN A 62 -29.16 0.38 4.30
N LYS A 63 -28.39 1.43 3.98
CA LYS A 63 -27.93 1.71 2.62
C LYS A 63 -26.42 1.72 2.55
N ALA A 64 -25.92 1.24 1.42
CA ALA A 64 -24.53 1.34 1.04
C ALA A 64 -24.42 1.95 -0.36
N PHE A 65 -23.26 2.51 -0.67
CA PHE A 65 -23.01 3.17 -1.93
C PHE A 65 -21.78 2.57 -2.60
N VAL A 66 -21.90 2.35 -3.91
CA VAL A 66 -20.77 1.99 -4.78
C VAL A 66 -20.49 3.18 -5.68
N HIS A 67 -19.25 3.62 -5.71
CA HIS A 67 -18.79 4.73 -6.53
C HIS A 67 -17.86 4.21 -7.62
N ILE A 68 -18.17 4.57 -8.87
CA ILE A 68 -17.38 4.27 -10.05
C ILE A 68 -17.00 5.59 -10.70
N TYR A 69 -15.77 5.68 -11.17
CA TYR A 69 -15.26 6.86 -11.85
C TYR A 69 -14.93 6.49 -13.29
N LEU A 70 -15.51 7.20 -14.25
CA LEU A 70 -15.31 6.97 -15.68
C LEU A 70 -14.40 8.04 -16.27
N GLU A 71 -13.47 7.60 -17.10
CA GLU A 71 -12.63 8.50 -17.89
C GLU A 71 -13.46 9.32 -18.89
N PRO A 72 -12.96 10.49 -19.31
CA PRO A 72 -13.72 11.41 -20.17
C PRO A 72 -14.15 10.82 -21.52
N ASP A 73 -13.45 9.79 -22.01
CA ASP A 73 -13.72 9.10 -23.29
C ASP A 73 -14.69 7.92 -23.15
N VAL A 74 -15.08 7.56 -21.93
CA VAL A 74 -16.03 6.47 -21.64
C VAL A 74 -17.46 7.03 -21.55
N SER A 75 -18.40 6.40 -22.26
CA SER A 75 -19.82 6.81 -22.25
C SER A 75 -20.51 6.49 -20.92
N PRO A 76 -20.85 7.49 -20.08
CA PRO A 76 -21.55 7.22 -18.83
C PRO A 76 -22.92 6.54 -19.03
N SER A 77 -23.58 6.83 -20.15
CA SER A 77 -24.90 6.27 -20.47
C SER A 77 -24.85 4.76 -20.70
N GLU A 78 -23.78 4.26 -21.35
CA GLU A 78 -23.58 2.82 -21.57
C GLU A 78 -23.28 2.09 -20.27
N ALA A 79 -22.44 2.67 -19.42
CA ALA A 79 -22.13 2.13 -18.10
C ALA A 79 -23.38 2.05 -17.21
N VAL A 80 -24.19 3.11 -17.16
CA VAL A 80 -25.46 3.14 -16.41
C VAL A 80 -26.45 2.10 -16.94
N ALA A 81 -26.57 1.98 -18.28
CA ALA A 81 -27.46 0.99 -18.89
C ALA A 81 -27.05 -0.44 -18.52
N PHE A 82 -25.76 -0.76 -18.62
CA PHE A 82 -25.19 -2.05 -18.23
C PHE A 82 -25.44 -2.38 -16.75
N LEU A 83 -25.12 -1.44 -15.86
CA LEU A 83 -25.31 -1.61 -14.42
C LEU A 83 -26.78 -1.83 -14.08
N SER A 84 -27.67 -1.00 -14.62
CA SER A 84 -29.11 -1.10 -14.36
C SER A 84 -29.68 -2.44 -14.85
N GLU A 85 -29.27 -2.92 -16.04
CA GLU A 85 -29.70 -4.21 -16.57
C GLU A 85 -29.24 -5.36 -15.65
N ARG A 86 -27.98 -5.35 -15.21
CA ARG A 86 -27.41 -6.38 -14.36
C ARG A 86 -28.04 -6.40 -12.97
N TYR A 87 -28.18 -5.22 -12.33
CA TYR A 87 -28.82 -5.13 -11.01
C TYR A 87 -30.29 -5.57 -11.06
N ASN A 88 -31.03 -5.23 -12.10
CA ASN A 88 -32.40 -5.70 -12.29
C ASN A 88 -32.47 -7.23 -12.47
N ALA A 89 -31.56 -7.81 -13.25
CA ALA A 89 -31.48 -9.26 -13.46
C ALA A 89 -31.21 -10.03 -12.16
N GLU A 90 -30.38 -9.46 -11.26
CA GLU A 90 -30.03 -10.00 -9.96
C GLU A 90 -31.04 -9.63 -8.84
N GLY A 91 -32.07 -8.84 -9.16
CA GLY A 91 -33.08 -8.39 -8.21
C GLY A 91 -32.56 -7.41 -7.16
N ILE A 92 -31.45 -6.71 -7.44
CA ILE A 92 -30.85 -5.69 -6.57
C ILE A 92 -31.60 -4.38 -6.77
N LYS A 93 -32.21 -3.87 -5.68
CA LYS A 93 -32.81 -2.53 -5.67
C LYS A 93 -31.70 -1.49 -5.67
N HIS A 94 -31.75 -0.57 -6.62
CA HIS A 94 -30.71 0.43 -6.79
C HIS A 94 -31.26 1.77 -7.23
N SER A 95 -30.51 2.82 -6.99
CA SER A 95 -30.63 4.12 -7.67
C SER A 95 -29.24 4.55 -8.12
N ILE A 96 -29.17 5.15 -9.32
CA ILE A 96 -27.91 5.59 -9.92
C ILE A 96 -27.99 7.10 -10.11
N GLU A 97 -26.98 7.80 -9.64
CA GLU A 97 -26.77 9.24 -9.81
C GLU A 97 -25.50 9.46 -10.63
N LEU A 98 -25.56 10.36 -11.58
CA LEU A 98 -24.39 10.83 -12.33
C LEU A 98 -23.98 12.18 -11.76
N LEU A 99 -22.72 12.27 -11.36
CA LEU A 99 -22.13 13.50 -10.85
C LEU A 99 -20.99 13.90 -11.78
N ASP A 100 -21.01 15.13 -12.27
CA ASP A 100 -19.85 15.69 -12.96
C ASP A 100 -18.75 15.90 -11.93
N CYS A 101 -17.69 15.15 -12.06
CA CYS A 101 -16.53 15.24 -11.18
C CYS A 101 -15.42 16.00 -11.92
N LEU A 102 -15.14 17.23 -11.52
CA LEU A 102 -13.93 17.89 -11.96
C LEU A 102 -12.74 17.07 -11.40
N GLU A 103 -11.74 16.80 -12.21
CA GLU A 103 -10.53 16.08 -11.83
C GLU A 103 -9.93 16.63 -10.52
N GLU A 104 -10.08 17.93 -10.28
CA GLU A 104 -9.70 18.61 -9.06
C GLU A 104 -10.55 18.22 -7.83
N ASP A 105 -11.84 17.95 -7.98
CA ASP A 105 -12.73 17.62 -6.87
C ASP A 105 -12.54 16.16 -6.43
N TRP A 106 -12.30 15.25 -7.35
CA TRP A 106 -11.94 13.87 -7.05
C TRP A 106 -10.56 13.80 -6.35
N ARG A 107 -9.56 14.46 -6.92
CA ARG A 107 -8.22 14.56 -6.32
C ARG A 107 -8.23 15.22 -4.94
N ASN A 108 -9.19 16.08 -4.64
CA ASN A 108 -9.22 16.83 -3.39
C ASN A 108 -10.09 16.17 -2.32
N ASN A 109 -11.14 15.44 -2.66
CA ASN A 109 -12.01 14.83 -1.66
C ASN A 109 -11.35 13.66 -0.92
N TRP A 110 -10.67 12.75 -1.61
CA TRP A 110 -9.96 11.67 -0.95
C TRP A 110 -8.75 12.17 -0.13
N LYS A 111 -8.14 13.29 -0.51
CA LYS A 111 -7.06 13.93 0.24
C LYS A 111 -7.44 14.28 1.68
N LYS A 112 -8.71 14.55 1.94
CA LYS A 112 -9.21 14.90 3.27
C LYS A 112 -9.15 13.71 4.26
N TYR A 113 -9.18 12.49 3.74
CA TYR A 113 -9.19 11.27 4.55
C TYR A 113 -7.79 10.70 4.80
N PHE A 114 -6.75 11.24 4.15
CA PHE A 114 -5.37 10.85 4.41
C PHE A 114 -4.83 11.64 5.61
N ASN A 115 -4.89 11.01 6.76
CA ASN A 115 -4.26 11.54 7.96
C ASN A 115 -2.78 11.14 8.05
N PRO A 116 -1.93 11.98 8.64
CA PRO A 116 -0.57 11.58 8.96
C PRO A 116 -0.56 10.35 9.88
N ILE A 117 0.37 9.43 9.63
CA ILE A 117 0.49 8.16 10.35
C ILE A 117 1.85 8.13 11.03
N GLU A 118 1.87 7.97 12.35
CA GLU A 118 3.08 7.72 13.09
C GLU A 118 3.46 6.24 12.96
N VAL A 119 4.72 5.96 12.60
CA VAL A 119 5.25 4.61 12.48
C VAL A 119 6.50 4.48 13.33
N GLY A 120 6.55 3.42 14.15
CA GLY A 120 7.61 3.22 15.10
C GLY A 120 7.83 4.45 16.01
N GLU A 121 9.07 4.74 16.33
CA GLU A 121 9.44 5.89 17.18
C GLU A 121 9.96 7.10 16.37
N LYS A 122 10.41 6.91 15.11
CA LYS A 122 11.20 7.88 14.37
C LYS A 122 10.54 8.44 13.12
N LEU A 123 9.48 7.81 12.59
CA LEU A 123 8.86 8.18 11.34
C LEU A 123 7.46 8.77 11.53
N LEU A 124 7.13 9.75 10.69
CA LEU A 124 5.79 10.24 10.43
C LEU A 124 5.56 10.20 8.93
N ILE A 125 4.64 9.37 8.47
CA ILE A 125 4.21 9.33 7.07
C ILE A 125 3.08 10.32 6.90
N ARG A 126 3.17 11.19 5.92
CA ARG A 126 2.09 12.11 5.58
C ARG A 126 2.04 12.39 4.08
N PRO A 127 0.86 12.71 3.55
CA PRO A 127 0.76 13.26 2.21
C PRO A 127 1.46 14.63 2.10
N SER A 128 2.00 14.96 0.93
CA SER A 128 2.75 16.21 0.73
C SER A 128 1.90 17.48 0.95
N TRP A 129 0.57 17.38 0.79
CA TRP A 129 -0.38 18.51 1.01
C TRP A 129 -0.82 18.70 2.47
N ARG A 130 -0.39 17.84 3.40
CA ARG A 130 -0.71 17.94 4.84
C ARG A 130 0.52 18.43 5.60
N ASP A 131 0.59 19.73 5.85
CA ASP A 131 1.66 20.39 6.61
C ASP A 131 1.19 20.88 8.00
N ASP A 132 -0.07 20.60 8.34
CA ASP A 132 -0.77 21.03 9.55
C ASP A 132 -0.53 20.13 10.77
N TYR A 133 0.31 19.10 10.67
CA TYR A 133 0.58 18.14 11.74
C TYR A 133 1.99 18.34 12.32
N ASP A 134 2.08 18.42 13.66
CA ASP A 134 3.38 18.55 14.35
C ASP A 134 4.08 17.18 14.41
N ALA A 135 5.16 17.04 13.68
CA ALA A 135 5.96 15.84 13.64
C ALA A 135 6.81 15.60 14.91
N GLY A 136 6.93 16.59 15.79
CA GLY A 136 7.81 16.52 16.95
C GLY A 136 9.27 16.23 16.53
N ASN A 137 9.82 15.11 17.07
CA ASN A 137 11.18 14.67 16.74
C ASN A 137 11.23 13.64 15.59
N ARG A 138 10.11 13.31 14.98
CA ARG A 138 10.02 12.29 13.93
C ARG A 138 10.52 12.83 12.58
N LYS A 139 11.14 11.97 11.81
CA LYS A 139 11.46 12.23 10.41
C LYS A 139 10.19 12.16 9.58
N VAL A 140 9.91 13.21 8.82
CA VAL A 140 8.73 13.28 7.98
C VAL A 140 9.01 12.63 6.64
N LEU A 141 8.22 11.61 6.31
CA LEU A 141 8.18 10.94 5.04
C LEU A 141 6.93 11.42 4.29
N ASN A 142 7.13 12.26 3.28
CA ASN A 142 6.04 12.72 2.43
C ASN A 142 5.80 11.67 1.34
N ILE A 143 4.60 11.12 1.28
CA ILE A 143 4.19 10.18 0.24
C ILE A 143 2.90 10.69 -0.39
N ASP A 144 2.97 10.98 -1.66
CA ASP A 144 1.76 11.21 -2.42
C ASP A 144 1.23 9.86 -2.90
N PRO A 145 0.04 9.45 -2.39
CA PRO A 145 -0.60 8.24 -2.86
C PRO A 145 -1.04 8.48 -4.29
N GLY A 146 -0.22 8.02 -5.22
CA GLY A 146 -0.51 7.98 -6.64
C GLY A 146 -1.20 6.66 -7.00
N LEU A 147 -1.08 6.26 -8.26
CA LEU A 147 -1.54 4.96 -8.77
C LEU A 147 -0.65 3.77 -8.31
N ALA A 148 0.44 4.03 -7.60
CA ALA A 148 1.36 3.00 -7.12
C ALA A 148 0.98 2.51 -5.71
N PHE A 149 1.14 1.21 -5.45
CA PHE A 149 0.97 0.62 -4.13
C PHE A 149 2.01 1.18 -3.13
N GLY A 150 1.60 1.30 -1.84
CA GLY A 150 2.50 1.76 -0.78
C GLY A 150 2.22 3.19 -0.32
N THR A 151 1.02 3.44 0.21
CA THR A 151 0.60 4.74 0.81
C THR A 151 1.05 4.90 2.26
N GLY A 152 1.57 3.83 2.87
CA GLY A 152 2.00 3.81 4.27
C GLY A 152 0.93 3.34 5.28
N GLY A 153 -0.35 3.35 4.89
CA GLY A 153 -1.45 2.95 5.78
C GLY A 153 -1.65 1.43 5.95
N HIS A 154 -0.95 0.61 5.17
CA HIS A 154 -1.09 -0.84 5.25
C HIS A 154 -0.15 -1.44 6.31
N GLU A 155 -0.62 -2.43 7.08
CA GLU A 155 0.11 -3.09 8.17
C GLU A 155 1.47 -3.62 7.71
N THR A 156 1.54 -4.21 6.52
CA THR A 156 2.80 -4.75 5.98
C THR A 156 3.87 -3.68 5.79
N THR A 157 3.48 -2.47 5.39
CA THR A 157 4.39 -1.33 5.25
C THR A 157 4.87 -0.87 6.61
N ARG A 158 3.94 -0.73 7.58
CA ARG A 158 4.26 -0.34 8.95
C ARG A 158 5.25 -1.33 9.58
N LEU A 159 4.97 -2.63 9.49
CA LEU A 159 5.85 -3.68 10.03
C LEU A 159 7.26 -3.63 9.42
N CYS A 160 7.38 -3.43 8.09
CA CYS A 160 8.68 -3.25 7.44
C CYS A 160 9.43 -2.03 7.96
N LEU A 161 8.75 -0.89 8.13
CA LEU A 161 9.36 0.35 8.60
C LEU A 161 9.83 0.25 10.05
N GLU A 162 9.07 -0.40 10.93
CA GLU A 162 9.48 -0.68 12.31
C GLU A 162 10.73 -1.58 12.36
N MET A 163 10.80 -2.59 11.51
CA MET A 163 12.01 -3.42 11.36
C MET A 163 13.19 -2.60 10.79
N CYS A 164 12.94 -1.67 9.86
CA CYS A 164 13.98 -0.77 9.36
C CYS A 164 14.53 0.11 10.49
N GLU A 165 13.68 0.69 11.33
CA GLU A 165 14.14 1.49 12.48
C GLU A 165 15.07 0.74 13.43
N LYS A 166 14.87 -0.58 13.55
CA LYS A 166 15.64 -1.45 14.45
C LYS A 166 16.96 -1.90 13.85
N TYR A 167 16.96 -2.29 12.57
CA TYR A 167 18.10 -2.97 11.96
C TYR A 167 19.00 -2.06 11.13
N LEU A 168 18.48 -0.91 10.65
CA LEU A 168 19.25 0.03 9.85
C LEU A 168 20.30 0.74 10.71
N LYS A 169 21.48 0.90 10.14
CA LYS A 169 22.58 1.68 10.70
C LYS A 169 22.87 2.86 9.79
N GLU A 170 23.43 3.92 10.38
CA GLU A 170 23.87 5.07 9.60
C GLU A 170 24.93 4.66 8.56
N GLY A 171 24.75 5.10 7.33
CA GLY A 171 25.63 4.77 6.21
C GLY A 171 25.33 3.44 5.49
N ASP A 172 24.32 2.69 5.92
CA ASP A 172 23.93 1.46 5.23
C ASP A 172 23.45 1.70 3.78
N SER A 173 23.69 0.73 2.93
CA SER A 173 23.14 0.65 1.58
C SER A 173 21.91 -0.27 1.56
N VAL A 174 20.86 0.15 0.86
CA VAL A 174 19.55 -0.52 0.87
C VAL A 174 19.13 -0.95 -0.53
N LEU A 175 18.57 -2.16 -0.64
CA LEU A 175 17.87 -2.65 -1.83
C LEU A 175 16.41 -2.91 -1.47
N ASP A 176 15.49 -2.29 -2.22
CA ASP A 176 14.05 -2.40 -2.06
C ASP A 176 13.45 -3.10 -3.29
N VAL A 177 13.07 -4.37 -3.15
CA VAL A 177 12.57 -5.21 -4.24
C VAL A 177 11.05 -5.22 -4.25
N GLY A 178 10.45 -4.78 -5.36
CA GLY A 178 9.02 -4.47 -5.45
C GLY A 178 8.74 -3.14 -4.74
N CYS A 179 9.50 -2.10 -5.09
CA CYS A 179 9.52 -0.87 -4.32
C CYS A 179 8.21 -0.05 -4.37
N GLY A 180 7.33 -0.29 -5.35
CA GLY A 180 6.08 0.43 -5.49
C GLY A 180 6.28 1.95 -5.50
N SER A 181 5.69 2.66 -4.56
CA SER A 181 5.84 4.11 -4.36
C SER A 181 7.25 4.54 -3.90
N GLY A 182 8.14 3.59 -3.61
CA GLY A 182 9.48 3.84 -3.03
C GLY A 182 9.47 4.09 -1.52
N ILE A 183 8.33 3.93 -0.86
CA ILE A 183 8.13 4.30 0.56
C ILE A 183 9.19 3.70 1.49
N LEU A 184 9.51 2.41 1.35
CA LEU A 184 10.47 1.74 2.22
C LEU A 184 11.90 2.23 1.97
N GLY A 185 12.33 2.25 0.71
CA GLY A 185 13.66 2.74 0.34
C GLY A 185 13.89 4.20 0.74
N ILE A 186 12.91 5.08 0.51
CA ILE A 186 12.98 6.50 0.88
C ILE A 186 13.01 6.67 2.40
N ALA A 187 12.18 5.92 3.14
CA ALA A 187 12.19 5.94 4.60
C ALA A 187 13.58 5.60 5.17
N THR A 188 14.26 4.58 4.61
CA THR A 188 15.61 4.22 5.06
C THR A 188 16.62 5.33 4.86
N LEU A 189 16.51 6.10 3.75
CA LEU A 189 17.36 7.27 3.50
C LEU A 189 17.14 8.39 4.53
N LEU A 190 15.88 8.63 4.92
CA LEU A 190 15.54 9.60 5.96
C LEU A 190 16.02 9.12 7.35
N LEU A 191 16.08 7.82 7.58
CA LEU A 191 16.58 7.22 8.82
C LEU A 191 18.11 7.14 8.89
N GLY A 192 18.85 7.45 7.82
CA GLY A 192 20.31 7.53 7.85
C GLY A 192 21.04 6.58 6.91
N ALA A 193 20.34 5.85 6.02
CA ALA A 193 21.01 5.12 4.95
C ALA A 193 21.79 6.05 4.02
N ASP A 194 22.92 5.58 3.49
CA ASP A 194 23.74 6.32 2.53
C ASP A 194 23.06 6.35 1.15
N ARG A 195 22.60 5.22 0.69
CA ARG A 195 21.94 5.05 -0.61
C ARG A 195 20.87 3.98 -0.58
N ALA A 196 19.87 4.10 -1.44
CA ALA A 196 18.85 3.09 -1.67
C ALA A 196 18.62 2.85 -3.17
N VAL A 197 18.40 1.60 -3.54
CA VAL A 197 18.00 1.18 -4.89
C VAL A 197 16.64 0.52 -4.78
N GLY A 198 15.64 1.09 -5.45
CA GLY A 198 14.30 0.51 -5.60
C GLY A 198 14.14 -0.14 -6.95
N VAL A 199 13.59 -1.36 -6.99
CA VAL A 199 13.30 -2.09 -8.23
C VAL A 199 11.85 -2.45 -8.28
N ASP A 200 11.20 -2.18 -9.41
CA ASP A 200 9.83 -2.62 -9.66
C ASP A 200 9.63 -3.02 -11.13
N MET A 201 8.71 -3.95 -11.38
CA MET A 201 8.36 -4.37 -12.74
C MET A 201 7.46 -3.35 -13.43
N ASP A 202 6.69 -2.59 -12.66
CA ASP A 202 5.80 -1.55 -13.17
C ASP A 202 6.56 -0.23 -13.37
N GLY A 203 6.63 0.22 -14.62
CA GLY A 203 7.23 1.52 -14.95
C GLY A 203 6.50 2.71 -14.32
N THR A 204 5.23 2.58 -13.96
CA THR A 204 4.48 3.62 -13.25
C THR A 204 4.95 3.71 -11.79
N ALA A 205 5.10 2.57 -11.11
CA ALA A 205 5.67 2.50 -9.76
C ALA A 205 7.06 3.14 -9.71
N VAL A 206 7.93 2.81 -10.67
CA VAL A 206 9.29 3.38 -10.76
C VAL A 206 9.28 4.91 -10.90
N ARG A 207 8.38 5.47 -11.72
CA ARG A 207 8.22 6.93 -11.83
C ARG A 207 7.74 7.55 -10.52
N THR A 208 6.70 6.97 -9.92
CA THR A 208 6.16 7.43 -8.63
C THR A 208 7.23 7.38 -7.52
N ALA A 209 8.04 6.32 -7.47
CA ALA A 209 9.13 6.21 -6.51
C ALA A 209 10.20 7.32 -6.70
N ALA A 210 10.53 7.64 -7.95
CA ALA A 210 11.45 8.74 -8.25
C ALA A 210 10.87 10.11 -7.85
N GLU A 211 9.60 10.38 -8.16
CA GLU A 211 8.88 11.59 -7.76
C GLU A 211 8.81 11.74 -6.24
N ASN A 212 8.49 10.66 -5.52
CA ASN A 212 8.48 10.65 -4.06
C ASN A 212 9.88 10.89 -3.47
N ALA A 213 10.95 10.37 -4.10
CA ALA A 213 12.32 10.67 -3.68
C ALA A 213 12.67 12.15 -3.83
N GLU A 214 12.19 12.82 -4.90
CA GLU A 214 12.34 14.28 -5.10
C GLU A 214 11.59 15.07 -4.02
N ILE A 215 10.32 14.71 -3.74
CA ILE A 215 9.48 15.34 -2.70
C ILE A 215 10.17 15.28 -1.32
N ASN A 216 10.89 14.20 -1.03
CA ASN A 216 11.59 13.99 0.23
C ASN A 216 13.04 14.52 0.23
N GLY A 217 13.51 15.10 -0.88
CA GLY A 217 14.86 15.67 -0.98
C GLY A 217 15.98 14.62 -0.91
N VAL A 218 15.72 13.39 -1.35
CA VAL A 218 16.67 12.26 -1.33
C VAL A 218 16.92 11.65 -2.72
N ALA A 219 16.49 12.31 -3.78
CA ALA A 219 16.62 11.82 -5.15
C ALA A 219 18.07 11.57 -5.59
N ASP A 220 19.04 12.28 -5.02
CA ASP A 220 20.48 12.08 -5.27
C ASP A 220 21.02 10.77 -4.68
N ARG A 221 20.31 10.17 -3.73
CA ARG A 221 20.67 8.94 -3.03
C ARG A 221 19.73 7.76 -3.31
N PHE A 222 18.64 8.01 -4.03
CA PHE A 222 17.65 7.01 -4.42
C PHE A 222 17.73 6.71 -5.92
N THR A 223 17.86 5.45 -6.28
CA THR A 223 17.82 5.01 -7.69
C THR A 223 16.65 4.08 -7.91
N ALA A 224 15.70 4.47 -8.76
CA ALA A 224 14.57 3.63 -9.16
C ALA A 224 14.86 2.91 -10.48
N ILE A 225 14.69 1.59 -10.53
CA ILE A 225 15.00 0.73 -11.67
C ILE A 225 13.75 -0.04 -12.11
N CYS A 226 13.39 0.07 -13.38
CA CYS A 226 12.36 -0.80 -13.96
C CYS A 226 12.98 -2.14 -14.38
N GLY A 227 12.60 -3.21 -13.69
CA GLY A 227 13.10 -4.56 -13.90
C GLY A 227 12.40 -5.61 -13.06
N SER A 228 12.64 -6.88 -13.40
CA SER A 228 12.09 -8.00 -12.63
C SER A 228 13.08 -8.39 -11.53
N PHE A 229 12.60 -8.37 -10.28
CA PHE A 229 13.41 -8.70 -9.11
C PHE A 229 14.77 -7.98 -9.10
N THR A 230 15.84 -8.70 -9.39
CA THR A 230 17.23 -8.21 -9.31
C THR A 230 17.96 -8.16 -10.65
N ASP A 231 17.25 -8.32 -11.78
CA ASP A 231 17.86 -8.47 -13.11
C ASP A 231 18.82 -7.33 -13.53
N LYS A 232 18.60 -6.12 -13.01
CA LYS A 232 19.40 -4.93 -13.34
C LYS A 232 20.10 -4.34 -12.12
N VAL A 233 20.12 -5.08 -11.02
CA VAL A 233 20.71 -4.63 -9.76
C VAL A 233 22.18 -5.02 -9.73
N GLU A 234 23.02 -4.10 -9.31
CA GLU A 234 24.46 -4.33 -9.15
C GLU A 234 24.89 -4.07 -7.70
N GLY A 235 25.90 -4.79 -7.27
CA GLY A 235 26.52 -4.58 -5.95
C GLY A 235 25.90 -5.41 -4.84
N LYS A 236 26.24 -5.06 -3.61
CA LYS A 236 25.75 -5.70 -2.37
C LYS A 236 25.29 -4.67 -1.36
N TYR A 237 24.29 -5.04 -0.60
CA TYR A 237 23.55 -4.16 0.27
C TYR A 237 23.59 -4.64 1.72
N ASP A 238 23.48 -3.70 2.66
CA ASP A 238 23.43 -3.97 4.11
C ASP A 238 22.03 -4.38 4.54
N ILE A 239 21.01 -3.75 3.91
CA ILE A 239 19.60 -4.06 4.12
C ILE A 239 18.96 -4.41 2.78
N VAL A 240 18.20 -5.49 2.75
CA VAL A 240 17.34 -5.86 1.63
C VAL A 240 15.90 -5.88 2.11
N LEU A 241 15.01 -5.21 1.39
CA LEU A 241 13.59 -5.09 1.67
C LEU A 241 12.78 -5.79 0.58
N ALA A 242 11.72 -6.45 0.95
CA ALA A 242 10.72 -6.97 0.02
C ALA A 242 9.34 -7.00 0.70
N ASN A 243 8.47 -6.06 0.32
CA ASN A 243 7.06 -6.06 0.75
C ASN A 243 6.19 -6.50 -0.41
N ILE A 244 6.19 -7.80 -0.69
CA ILE A 244 5.56 -8.43 -1.85
C ILE A 244 4.85 -9.73 -1.43
N VAL A 245 4.06 -10.32 -2.35
CA VAL A 245 3.28 -11.53 -2.05
C VAL A 245 4.17 -12.73 -1.70
N ALA A 246 3.66 -13.65 -0.87
CA ALA A 246 4.37 -14.79 -0.31
C ALA A 246 5.14 -15.64 -1.36
N ASP A 247 4.53 -15.92 -2.52
CA ASP A 247 5.17 -16.71 -3.58
C ASP A 247 6.40 -16.01 -4.16
N ALA A 248 6.32 -14.69 -4.31
CA ALA A 248 7.44 -13.87 -4.78
C ALA A 248 8.57 -13.80 -3.75
N ILE A 249 8.27 -13.72 -2.44
CA ILE A 249 9.25 -13.81 -1.35
C ILE A 249 10.00 -15.15 -1.41
N MET A 250 9.26 -16.26 -1.51
CA MET A 250 9.86 -17.59 -1.57
C MET A 250 10.74 -17.79 -2.83
N PHE A 251 10.34 -17.22 -3.95
CA PHE A 251 11.13 -17.23 -5.17
C PHE A 251 12.40 -16.37 -5.04
N LEU A 252 12.25 -15.13 -4.58
CA LEU A 252 13.34 -14.16 -4.40
C LEU A 252 14.41 -14.70 -3.44
N SER A 253 14.00 -15.37 -2.36
CA SER A 253 14.90 -15.90 -1.33
C SER A 253 15.93 -16.90 -1.86
N LYS A 254 15.70 -17.53 -3.01
CA LYS A 254 16.65 -18.47 -3.63
C LYS A 254 17.93 -17.79 -4.14
N GLY A 255 17.83 -16.49 -4.55
CA GLY A 255 18.93 -15.78 -5.20
C GLY A 255 19.37 -14.49 -4.52
N ILE A 256 18.51 -13.90 -3.67
CA ILE A 256 18.74 -12.57 -3.11
C ILE A 256 20.03 -12.46 -2.27
N LYS A 257 20.49 -13.56 -1.71
CA LYS A 257 21.75 -13.62 -0.95
C LYS A 257 22.98 -13.09 -1.72
N ASP A 258 22.95 -13.16 -3.05
CA ASP A 258 24.06 -12.72 -3.90
C ASP A 258 24.19 -11.18 -3.90
N PHE A 259 23.12 -10.47 -3.57
CA PHE A 259 23.03 -9.01 -3.41
C PHE A 259 23.17 -8.55 -1.95
N MET A 260 23.46 -9.44 -1.03
CA MET A 260 23.61 -9.13 0.39
C MET A 260 25.09 -9.14 0.79
N LYS A 261 25.48 -8.17 1.63
CA LYS A 261 26.74 -8.21 2.38
C LYS A 261 26.69 -9.33 3.43
N ASP A 262 27.83 -9.64 4.05
CA ASP A 262 27.93 -10.78 4.97
C ASP A 262 27.04 -10.62 6.22
N ASP A 263 26.97 -9.42 6.79
CA ASP A 263 26.14 -9.09 7.96
C ASP A 263 24.78 -8.47 7.63
N ALA A 264 24.38 -8.53 6.35
CA ALA A 264 23.15 -7.91 5.86
C ALA A 264 21.90 -8.53 6.50
N VAL A 265 20.85 -7.70 6.62
CA VAL A 265 19.52 -8.12 7.06
C VAL A 265 18.56 -8.09 5.88
N TYR A 266 17.80 -9.17 5.72
CA TYR A 266 16.70 -9.30 4.78
C TYR A 266 15.38 -9.13 5.53
N ILE A 267 14.62 -8.08 5.25
CA ILE A 267 13.31 -7.77 5.84
C ILE A 267 12.26 -8.06 4.77
N MET A 268 11.28 -8.89 5.09
CA MET A 268 10.24 -9.31 4.17
C MET A 268 8.85 -9.26 4.81
N SER A 269 7.87 -8.75 4.07
CA SER A 269 6.46 -8.66 4.46
C SER A 269 5.54 -8.77 3.22
N GLY A 270 4.25 -8.47 3.36
CA GLY A 270 3.26 -8.77 2.34
C GLY A 270 2.78 -10.22 2.41
N ILE A 271 2.99 -10.86 3.55
CA ILE A 271 2.72 -12.26 3.81
C ILE A 271 1.47 -12.36 4.69
N ILE A 272 0.40 -12.97 4.19
CA ILE A 272 -0.79 -13.27 5.00
C ILE A 272 -0.38 -14.26 6.11
N ASP A 273 -0.86 -14.05 7.33
CA ASP A 273 -0.50 -14.85 8.50
C ASP A 273 -0.70 -16.36 8.31
N THR A 274 -1.77 -16.75 7.60
CA THR A 274 -2.07 -18.16 7.27
C THR A 274 -0.99 -18.82 6.40
N ARG A 275 -0.14 -18.04 5.72
CA ARG A 275 1.01 -18.50 4.93
C ARG A 275 2.36 -18.27 5.62
N ALA A 276 2.37 -17.70 6.81
CA ALA A 276 3.60 -17.34 7.51
C ALA A 276 4.54 -18.54 7.71
N GLU A 277 4.03 -19.67 8.19
CA GLU A 277 4.81 -20.88 8.40
C GLU A 277 5.35 -21.49 7.11
N GLU A 278 4.60 -21.44 6.00
CA GLU A 278 5.04 -21.87 4.67
C GLU A 278 6.23 -21.04 4.20
N VAL A 279 6.10 -19.71 4.27
CA VAL A 279 7.17 -18.78 3.87
C VAL A 279 8.39 -18.97 4.74
N LYS A 280 8.22 -19.05 6.07
CA LYS A 280 9.28 -19.29 7.04
C LYS A 280 10.05 -20.58 6.75
N ALA A 281 9.35 -21.69 6.47
CA ALA A 281 9.96 -22.96 6.10
C ALA A 281 10.77 -22.86 4.80
N SER A 282 10.27 -22.13 3.80
CA SER A 282 10.96 -21.91 2.53
C SER A 282 12.21 -21.03 2.70
N VAL A 283 12.06 -19.89 3.37
CA VAL A 283 13.15 -18.91 3.60
C VAL A 283 14.25 -19.52 4.47
N SER A 284 13.90 -20.32 5.47
CA SER A 284 14.85 -20.99 6.38
C SER A 284 15.78 -22.00 5.70
N GLN A 285 15.54 -22.33 4.44
CA GLN A 285 16.52 -23.13 3.65
C GLN A 285 17.77 -22.30 3.30
N TYR A 286 17.67 -20.98 3.25
CA TYR A 286 18.72 -20.07 2.79
C TYR A 286 19.17 -19.08 3.87
N PHE A 287 18.30 -18.76 4.83
CA PHE A 287 18.47 -17.72 5.84
C PHE A 287 18.14 -18.23 7.24
N ASP A 288 18.71 -17.59 8.25
CA ASP A 288 18.30 -17.73 9.65
C ASP A 288 17.32 -16.59 9.97
N ILE A 289 16.07 -16.93 10.27
CA ILE A 289 15.06 -15.96 10.75
C ILE A 289 15.52 -15.48 12.13
N ILE A 290 15.70 -14.17 12.28
CA ILE A 290 16.16 -13.55 13.53
C ILE A 290 15.05 -12.84 14.27
N GLU A 291 13.96 -12.51 13.57
CA GLU A 291 12.79 -11.87 14.17
C GLU A 291 11.55 -12.14 13.32
N GLU A 292 10.40 -12.21 13.98
CA GLU A 292 9.09 -12.42 13.40
C GLU A 292 8.08 -11.52 14.10
N HIS A 293 7.30 -10.77 13.32
CA HIS A 293 6.16 -10.00 13.80
C HIS A 293 4.90 -10.44 13.08
N LEU A 294 3.85 -10.69 13.85
CA LEU A 294 2.49 -10.97 13.35
C LEU A 294 1.57 -9.86 13.85
N ASP A 295 0.86 -9.22 12.95
CA ASP A 295 -0.09 -8.18 13.30
C ASP A 295 -1.23 -8.09 12.28
N ASN A 296 -2.46 -8.02 12.78
CA ASN A 296 -3.69 -7.84 11.97
C ASN A 296 -3.75 -8.73 10.71
N GLY A 297 -3.42 -10.03 10.86
CA GLY A 297 -3.48 -11.00 9.76
C GLY A 297 -2.27 -10.94 8.81
N TRP A 298 -1.21 -10.20 9.14
CA TRP A 298 -0.01 -10.07 8.34
C TRP A 298 1.26 -10.44 9.09
N ALA A 299 2.23 -10.97 8.36
CA ALA A 299 3.54 -11.37 8.89
C ALA A 299 4.66 -10.53 8.28
N CYS A 300 5.66 -10.24 9.11
CA CYS A 300 6.93 -9.65 8.71
C CYS A 300 8.08 -10.41 9.36
N PHE A 301 9.09 -10.74 8.57
CA PHE A 301 10.29 -11.44 9.03
C PHE A 301 11.53 -10.61 8.78
N ALA A 302 12.46 -10.64 9.76
CA ALA A 302 13.85 -10.26 9.51
C ALA A 302 14.72 -11.52 9.53
N ALA A 303 15.65 -11.62 8.59
CA ALA A 303 16.52 -12.77 8.43
C ALA A 303 17.96 -12.37 8.09
N ARG A 304 18.91 -13.23 8.40
CA ARG A 304 20.33 -13.11 8.01
C ARG A 304 20.77 -14.32 7.21
N ARG A 305 21.86 -14.16 6.47
CA ARG A 305 22.46 -15.31 5.75
C ARG A 305 22.77 -16.43 6.75
N ALA A 306 22.34 -17.65 6.43
CA ALA A 306 22.68 -18.80 7.26
C ALA A 306 24.22 -18.99 7.31
N ALA A 307 24.74 -19.16 8.51
CA ALA A 307 26.19 -19.29 8.74
C ALA A 307 26.81 -20.56 8.08
N VAL A 308 25.99 -21.57 7.83
CA VAL A 308 26.37 -22.82 7.13
C VAL A 308 25.31 -23.15 6.09
N PRO A 309 25.68 -23.47 4.82
CA PRO A 309 24.72 -23.93 3.84
C PRO A 309 24.00 -25.18 4.36
N ARG A 310 22.68 -25.10 4.48
CA ARG A 310 21.87 -26.29 4.83
C ARG A 310 21.78 -27.16 3.58
N SER A 311 22.37 -28.35 3.65
CA SER A 311 22.40 -29.37 2.60
C SER A 311 21.02 -30.01 2.36
#